data_ac5b382d23da5b475c62812de804496f
#
_entry.id   ac5b382d23da5b475c62812de804496f
#
_cell.length_a   1.000
_cell.length_b   1.000
_cell.length_c   1.000
_cell.angle_alpha   90.00
_cell.angle_beta   90.00
_cell.angle_gamma   90.00
#
_symmetry.space_group_name_H-M   'P 1'
#
loop_
_entity.id
_entity.type
_entity.pdbx_description
1 polymer ?
#
loop_
_entity_poly.entity_id
_entity_poly.type
_entity_poly.pdbx_seq_one_letter_code
_entity_poly.pdbx_strand_id
1 'polypeptide(L)'
;FMKLMADLETAARKNPEAAKLLSTHKERFYDLMGSWDFLPNSPTLMNAGRELQQLSACYVLPVPDSMEGITKSLTAQSLIQKSGGGTGFAFSRLRMKGDLVKKTQGVASGALSFMGIFDKMTDVVKQGGTRRGANMGILHYTHPEIKDFIIMKTTPGVLENFNVSVAIDAQFVNAVKADAEYDLINPRTGESVGKQKAREVFDMMVDNAW
;
A
#
# COMPACT_ATOMS: atom_id res chain seq x y z
N PHE A 1 -1.61 -14.50 -16.29
CA PHE A 1 -1.22 -15.89 -16.24
C PHE A 1 -2.45 -16.81 -16.20
N MET A 2 -3.34 -16.68 -15.21
CA MET A 2 -4.53 -17.56 -15.07
C MET A 2 -5.49 -17.48 -16.25
N LYS A 3 -5.71 -16.30 -16.83
CA LYS A 3 -6.49 -16.17 -18.06
C LYS A 3 -5.83 -16.97 -19.20
N LEU A 4 -4.50 -16.86 -19.35
CA LEU A 4 -3.76 -17.64 -20.33
C LEU A 4 -3.94 -19.16 -20.12
N MET A 5 -3.88 -19.63 -18.87
CA MET A 5 -4.08 -21.06 -18.56
C MET A 5 -5.51 -21.52 -18.86
N ALA A 6 -6.53 -20.71 -18.54
CA ALA A 6 -7.91 -21.01 -18.87
C ALA A 6 -8.16 -20.99 -20.40
N ASP A 7 -7.56 -20.05 -21.09
CA ASP A 7 -7.61 -19.99 -22.57
C ASP A 7 -6.90 -21.20 -23.18
N LEU A 8 -5.76 -21.62 -22.64
CA LEU A 8 -5.03 -22.82 -23.04
C LEU A 8 -5.81 -24.10 -22.74
N GLU A 9 -6.47 -24.22 -21.59
CA GLU A 9 -7.34 -25.37 -21.27
C GLU A 9 -8.52 -25.47 -22.24
N THR A 10 -9.12 -24.35 -22.58
CA THR A 10 -10.20 -24.28 -23.56
C THR A 10 -9.71 -24.67 -24.96
N ALA A 11 -8.54 -24.18 -25.35
CA ALA A 11 -7.90 -24.51 -26.62
C ALA A 11 -7.43 -25.98 -26.67
N ALA A 12 -6.89 -26.52 -25.58
CA ALA A 12 -6.41 -27.88 -25.48
C ALA A 12 -7.51 -28.95 -25.70
N ARG A 13 -8.75 -28.62 -25.36
CA ARG A 13 -9.91 -29.51 -25.65
C ARG A 13 -10.16 -29.71 -27.14
N LYS A 14 -9.64 -28.80 -27.98
CA LYS A 14 -9.89 -28.78 -29.43
C LYS A 14 -8.62 -28.92 -30.28
N ASN A 15 -7.43 -28.81 -29.67
CA ASN A 15 -6.15 -28.78 -30.37
C ASN A 15 -5.06 -29.54 -29.60
N PRO A 16 -4.48 -30.63 -30.18
CA PRO A 16 -3.42 -31.43 -29.57
C PRO A 16 -2.14 -30.65 -29.22
N GLU A 17 -1.77 -29.64 -30.01
CA GLU A 17 -0.61 -28.79 -29.74
C GLU A 17 -0.83 -27.93 -28.48
N ALA A 18 -2.02 -27.36 -28.34
CA ALA A 18 -2.38 -26.62 -27.13
C ALA A 18 -2.40 -27.52 -25.89
N ALA A 19 -2.84 -28.79 -26.02
CA ALA A 19 -2.78 -29.78 -24.95
C ALA A 19 -1.35 -30.09 -24.52
N LYS A 20 -0.43 -30.25 -25.47
CA LYS A 20 1.00 -30.48 -25.22
C LYS A 20 1.63 -29.27 -24.52
N LEU A 21 1.37 -28.07 -24.97
CA LEU A 21 1.87 -26.84 -24.37
C LEU A 21 1.37 -26.67 -22.93
N LEU A 22 0.10 -26.98 -22.67
CA LEU A 22 -0.48 -26.95 -21.32
C LEU A 22 0.21 -27.95 -20.39
N SER A 23 0.45 -29.20 -20.85
CA SER A 23 1.17 -30.21 -20.06
C SER A 23 2.58 -29.76 -19.71
N THR A 24 3.33 -29.25 -20.70
CA THR A 24 4.70 -28.76 -20.48
C THR A 24 4.74 -27.61 -19.46
N HIS A 25 3.77 -26.70 -19.48
CA HIS A 25 3.72 -25.61 -18.49
C HIS A 25 3.35 -26.10 -17.10
N LYS A 26 2.43 -27.09 -16.99
CA LYS A 26 2.09 -27.71 -15.68
C LYS A 26 3.30 -28.37 -15.04
N GLU A 27 4.03 -29.18 -15.79
CA GLU A 27 5.26 -29.82 -15.33
C GLU A 27 6.31 -28.79 -14.89
N ARG A 28 6.57 -27.79 -15.70
CA ARG A 28 7.54 -26.74 -15.39
C ARG A 28 7.19 -25.96 -14.12
N PHE A 29 5.91 -25.63 -13.90
CA PHE A 29 5.49 -24.97 -12.65
C PHE A 29 5.59 -25.91 -11.45
N TYR A 30 5.26 -27.18 -11.64
CA TYR A 30 5.43 -28.18 -10.58
C TYR A 30 6.90 -28.30 -10.16
N ASP A 31 7.81 -28.38 -11.13
CA ASP A 31 9.26 -28.47 -10.88
C ASP A 31 9.79 -27.22 -10.17
N LEU A 32 9.41 -26.00 -10.66
CA LEU A 32 9.81 -24.73 -10.05
C LEU A 32 9.35 -24.58 -8.59
N MET A 33 8.15 -25.05 -8.28
CA MET A 33 7.63 -25.03 -6.90
C MET A 33 8.24 -26.13 -6.06
N GLY A 34 8.48 -27.31 -6.63
CA GLY A 34 9.09 -28.46 -5.94
C GLY A 34 10.55 -28.24 -5.59
N SER A 35 11.30 -27.53 -6.44
CA SER A 35 12.70 -27.15 -6.20
C SER A 35 12.87 -25.90 -5.33
N TRP A 36 11.79 -25.24 -4.97
CA TRP A 36 11.78 -23.94 -4.25
C TRP A 36 12.38 -22.77 -5.04
N ASP A 37 12.51 -22.89 -6.35
CA ASP A 37 12.96 -21.77 -7.21
C ASP A 37 11.88 -20.70 -7.39
N PHE A 38 10.61 -21.05 -7.20
CA PHE A 38 9.47 -20.15 -7.26
C PHE A 38 8.34 -20.56 -6.34
N LEU A 39 7.82 -19.63 -5.56
CA LEU A 39 6.61 -19.83 -4.75
C LEU A 39 5.59 -18.73 -5.09
N PRO A 40 4.39 -19.07 -5.60
CA PRO A 40 3.34 -18.09 -5.84
C PRO A 40 2.82 -17.52 -4.52
N ASN A 41 2.23 -16.31 -4.60
CA ASN A 41 1.63 -15.69 -3.42
C ASN A 41 0.46 -16.50 -2.86
N SER A 42 0.15 -16.31 -1.58
CA SER A 42 -0.92 -17.05 -0.89
C SER A 42 -2.29 -16.96 -1.61
N PRO A 43 -2.77 -15.81 -2.11
CA PRO A 43 -4.03 -15.77 -2.85
C PRO A 43 -4.05 -16.66 -4.09
N THR A 44 -2.95 -16.76 -4.82
CA THR A 44 -2.84 -17.68 -5.96
C THR A 44 -3.02 -19.13 -5.51
N LEU A 45 -2.32 -19.55 -4.45
CA LEU A 45 -2.44 -20.91 -3.92
C LEU A 45 -3.83 -21.22 -3.36
N MET A 46 -4.48 -20.20 -2.76
CA MET A 46 -5.79 -20.36 -2.13
C MET A 46 -6.95 -20.36 -3.12
N ASN A 47 -6.88 -19.55 -4.17
CA ASN A 47 -8.02 -19.21 -5.02
C ASN A 47 -7.90 -19.73 -6.45
N ALA A 48 -6.72 -20.21 -6.89
CA ALA A 48 -6.55 -20.71 -8.23
C ALA A 48 -7.47 -21.91 -8.49
N GLY A 49 -8.25 -21.84 -9.57
CA GLY A 49 -9.20 -22.90 -9.93
C GLY A 49 -10.49 -22.93 -9.11
N ARG A 50 -10.71 -21.98 -8.19
CA ARG A 50 -11.95 -21.85 -7.43
C ARG A 50 -12.86 -20.79 -8.01
N GLU A 51 -14.09 -20.67 -7.50
CA GLU A 51 -15.07 -19.66 -7.92
C GLU A 51 -14.53 -18.23 -7.75
N LEU A 52 -13.93 -17.92 -6.59
CA LEU A 52 -13.22 -16.67 -6.36
C LEU A 52 -11.83 -16.73 -7.01
N GLN A 53 -11.66 -16.10 -8.15
CA GLN A 53 -10.39 -16.03 -8.90
C GLN A 53 -9.52 -14.82 -8.48
N GLN A 54 -9.51 -14.46 -7.20
CA GLN A 54 -8.65 -13.42 -6.66
C GLN A 54 -7.23 -13.97 -6.45
N LEU A 55 -6.31 -13.63 -7.35
CA LEU A 55 -4.95 -14.19 -7.39
C LEU A 55 -3.86 -13.21 -6.96
N SER A 56 -4.20 -11.91 -6.81
CA SER A 56 -3.24 -10.89 -6.38
C SER A 56 -3.31 -10.69 -4.87
N ALA A 57 -2.15 -10.56 -4.23
CA ALA A 57 -2.07 -10.32 -2.80
C ALA A 57 -2.27 -8.85 -2.42
N CYS A 58 -1.74 -7.92 -3.23
CA CYS A 58 -1.63 -6.52 -2.89
C CYS A 58 -2.04 -5.61 -4.05
N TYR A 59 -2.69 -4.50 -3.70
CA TYR A 59 -3.18 -3.49 -4.63
C TYR A 59 -2.76 -2.11 -4.16
N VAL A 60 -2.22 -1.30 -5.06
CA VAL A 60 -1.89 0.10 -4.79
C VAL A 60 -3.04 0.98 -5.27
N LEU A 61 -3.55 1.81 -4.38
CA LEU A 61 -4.66 2.71 -4.62
C LEU A 61 -4.23 4.17 -4.50
N PRO A 62 -4.62 5.05 -5.43
CA PRO A 62 -4.35 6.48 -5.30
C PRO A 62 -5.19 7.10 -4.20
N VAL A 63 -4.64 8.10 -3.49
CA VAL A 63 -5.36 8.93 -2.53
C VAL A 63 -5.26 10.39 -2.98
N PRO A 64 -6.18 10.86 -3.85
CA PRO A 64 -6.21 12.26 -4.25
C PRO A 64 -6.64 13.18 -3.09
N ASP A 65 -6.13 14.42 -3.06
CA ASP A 65 -6.46 15.41 -2.04
C ASP A 65 -7.86 16.04 -2.28
N SER A 66 -8.89 15.20 -2.27
CA SER A 66 -10.29 15.59 -2.33
C SER A 66 -11.18 14.57 -1.62
N MET A 67 -12.30 15.00 -1.06
CA MET A 67 -13.24 14.08 -0.39
C MET A 67 -13.74 13.00 -1.32
N GLU A 68 -14.05 13.35 -2.58
CA GLU A 68 -14.48 12.39 -3.60
C GLU A 68 -13.38 11.36 -3.90
N GLY A 69 -12.13 11.80 -4.01
CA GLY A 69 -10.99 10.93 -4.25
C GLY A 69 -10.72 9.99 -3.09
N ILE A 70 -10.73 10.51 -1.87
CA ILE A 70 -10.56 9.71 -0.63
C ILE A 70 -11.67 8.68 -0.50
N THR A 71 -12.94 9.06 -0.73
CA THR A 71 -14.09 8.16 -0.65
C THR A 71 -14.04 7.06 -1.70
N LYS A 72 -13.62 7.37 -2.94
CA LYS A 72 -13.38 6.36 -3.98
C LYS A 72 -12.33 5.36 -3.56
N SER A 73 -11.23 5.82 -2.96
CA SER A 73 -10.16 4.94 -2.47
C SER A 73 -10.65 4.03 -1.33
N LEU A 74 -11.45 4.55 -0.42
CA LEU A 74 -12.09 3.76 0.66
C LEU A 74 -13.03 2.70 0.08
N THR A 75 -13.84 3.04 -0.91
CA THR A 75 -14.72 2.08 -1.59
C THR A 75 -13.91 0.98 -2.26
N ALA A 76 -12.85 1.34 -2.99
CA ALA A 76 -11.97 0.36 -3.63
C ALA A 76 -11.28 -0.54 -2.60
N GLN A 77 -10.79 0.03 -1.48
CA GLN A 77 -10.22 -0.73 -0.36
C GLN A 77 -11.19 -1.78 0.16
N SER A 78 -12.43 -1.40 0.45
CA SER A 78 -13.42 -2.32 1.02
C SER A 78 -13.73 -3.50 0.10
N LEU A 79 -13.85 -3.25 -1.22
CA LEU A 79 -14.09 -4.29 -2.22
C LEU A 79 -12.89 -5.24 -2.38
N ILE A 80 -11.67 -4.70 -2.39
CA ILE A 80 -10.44 -5.51 -2.47
C ILE A 80 -10.27 -6.35 -1.21
N GLN A 81 -10.42 -5.75 -0.04
CA GLN A 81 -10.27 -6.46 1.24
C GLN A 81 -11.34 -7.53 1.44
N LYS A 82 -12.58 -7.28 0.99
CA LYS A 82 -13.64 -8.29 0.97
C LYS A 82 -13.23 -9.55 0.21
N SER A 83 -12.44 -9.44 -0.85
CA SER A 83 -11.94 -10.57 -1.64
C SER A 83 -10.60 -11.15 -1.15
N GLY A 84 -10.04 -10.65 -0.05
CA GLY A 84 -8.80 -11.15 0.54
C GLY A 84 -7.53 -10.43 0.09
N GLY A 85 -7.64 -9.35 -0.68
CA GLY A 85 -6.51 -8.51 -1.09
C GLY A 85 -6.07 -7.54 0.02
N GLY A 86 -4.77 -7.28 0.14
CA GLY A 86 -4.21 -6.16 0.90
C GLY A 86 -4.17 -4.88 0.05
N THR A 87 -4.15 -3.73 0.70
CA THR A 87 -4.16 -2.43 0.02
C THR A 87 -3.00 -1.54 0.47
N GLY A 88 -2.43 -0.78 -0.46
CA GLY A 88 -1.35 0.17 -0.21
C GLY A 88 -1.69 1.57 -0.72
N PHE A 89 -1.26 2.58 0.03
CA PHE A 89 -1.62 3.97 -0.20
C PHE A 89 -0.41 4.89 -0.02
N ALA A 90 -0.25 5.88 -0.89
CA ALA A 90 0.64 7.01 -0.67
C ALA A 90 -0.18 8.22 -0.22
N PHE A 91 0.00 8.64 1.03
CA PHE A 91 -0.70 9.77 1.62
C PHE A 91 0.03 11.11 1.41
N SER A 92 1.17 11.10 0.77
CA SER A 92 2.07 12.25 0.59
C SER A 92 1.44 13.43 -0.16
N ARG A 93 0.36 13.20 -0.90
CA ARG A 93 -0.37 14.25 -1.64
C ARG A 93 -1.48 14.91 -0.84
N LEU A 94 -1.86 14.34 0.30
CA LEU A 94 -2.87 14.95 1.16
C LEU A 94 -2.29 16.21 1.81
N ARG A 95 -3.12 17.25 1.89
CA ARG A 95 -2.76 18.49 2.56
C ARG A 95 -2.45 18.27 4.03
N MET A 96 -1.53 19.06 4.55
CA MET A 96 -1.14 19.01 5.95
C MET A 96 -2.27 19.45 6.90
N LYS A 97 -2.19 19.01 8.14
CA LYS A 97 -3.03 19.49 9.24
C LYS A 97 -2.92 21.02 9.36
N GLY A 98 -4.06 21.67 9.51
CA GLY A 98 -4.11 23.14 9.63
C GLY A 98 -4.19 23.89 8.30
N ASP A 99 -4.06 23.22 7.14
CA ASP A 99 -4.20 23.90 5.84
C ASP A 99 -5.66 24.27 5.56
N LEU A 100 -5.86 25.40 4.87
CA LEU A 100 -7.19 25.97 4.61
C LEU A 100 -7.97 25.16 3.56
N VAL A 101 -9.21 24.85 3.88
CA VAL A 101 -10.18 24.27 2.94
C VAL A 101 -10.97 25.41 2.28
N LYS A 102 -10.56 25.82 1.08
CA LYS A 102 -11.10 27.01 0.39
C LYS A 102 -12.64 27.07 0.28
N LYS A 103 -13.32 25.94 0.11
CA LYS A 103 -14.79 25.90 -0.09
C LYS A 103 -15.59 26.04 1.22
N THR A 104 -15.07 25.58 2.32
CA THR A 104 -15.79 25.51 3.60
C THR A 104 -15.23 26.44 4.66
N GLN A 105 -14.14 27.16 4.36
CA GLN A 105 -13.36 27.97 5.32
C GLN A 105 -12.93 27.19 6.57
N GLY A 106 -12.98 25.86 6.50
CA GLY A 106 -12.53 24.96 7.55
C GLY A 106 -11.03 24.69 7.50
N VAL A 107 -10.55 23.97 8.51
CA VAL A 107 -9.15 23.58 8.66
C VAL A 107 -9.00 22.09 8.33
N ALA A 108 -8.00 21.72 7.55
CA ALA A 108 -7.72 20.34 7.21
C ALA A 108 -7.26 19.55 8.45
N SER A 109 -7.76 18.33 8.57
CA SER A 109 -7.39 17.42 9.66
C SER A 109 -6.03 16.74 9.49
N GLY A 110 -5.48 16.76 8.25
CA GLY A 110 -4.19 16.21 7.92
C GLY A 110 -4.19 14.76 7.44
N ALA A 111 -3.05 14.32 6.90
CA ALA A 111 -2.89 13.00 6.31
C ALA A 111 -3.12 11.86 7.31
N LEU A 112 -2.58 11.98 8.53
CA LEU A 112 -2.70 10.95 9.58
C LEU A 112 -4.15 10.74 10.01
N SER A 113 -4.94 11.81 10.10
CA SER A 113 -6.37 11.69 10.45
C SER A 113 -7.15 10.91 9.41
N PHE A 114 -6.85 11.10 8.12
CA PHE A 114 -7.48 10.31 7.06
C PHE A 114 -7.03 8.86 7.07
N MET A 115 -5.78 8.55 7.42
CA MET A 115 -5.33 7.17 7.61
C MET A 115 -6.20 6.42 8.62
N GLY A 116 -6.68 7.08 9.67
CA GLY A 116 -7.58 6.51 10.66
C GLY A 116 -8.89 5.97 10.07
N ILE A 117 -9.43 6.61 9.02
CA ILE A 117 -10.65 6.13 8.34
C ILE A 117 -10.36 4.82 7.59
N PHE A 118 -9.22 4.74 6.88
CA PHE A 118 -8.78 3.52 6.19
C PHE A 118 -8.50 2.38 7.16
N ASP A 119 -7.90 2.67 8.31
CA ASP A 119 -7.66 1.71 9.37
C ASP A 119 -8.97 1.15 9.92
N LYS A 120 -9.90 2.04 10.25
CA LYS A 120 -11.22 1.64 10.78
C LYS A 120 -12.04 0.85 9.77
N MET A 121 -11.95 1.17 8.48
CA MET A 121 -12.59 0.39 7.42
C MET A 121 -12.06 -1.06 7.43
N THR A 122 -10.76 -1.25 7.61
CA THR A 122 -10.15 -2.59 7.69
C THR A 122 -10.61 -3.37 8.91
N ASP A 123 -10.83 -2.73 10.04
CA ASP A 123 -11.40 -3.36 11.24
C ASP A 123 -12.83 -3.92 11.00
N VAL A 124 -13.61 -3.14 10.24
CA VAL A 124 -15.05 -3.44 10.01
C VAL A 124 -15.23 -4.46 8.90
N VAL A 125 -14.44 -4.37 7.83
CA VAL A 125 -14.49 -5.31 6.70
C VAL A 125 -13.82 -6.62 7.10
N LYS A 126 -14.58 -7.45 7.83
CA LYS A 126 -14.14 -8.81 8.17
C LYS A 126 -14.29 -9.70 6.94
N GLN A 127 -13.17 -10.23 6.50
CA GLN A 127 -13.16 -11.25 5.46
C GLN A 127 -13.74 -12.54 6.04
N GLY A 128 -14.46 -13.30 5.23
CA GLY A 128 -15.10 -14.57 5.62
C GLY A 128 -14.12 -15.67 6.04
N GLY A 129 -13.22 -15.39 6.97
CA GLY A 129 -12.46 -16.36 7.76
C GLY A 129 -11.07 -16.77 7.25
N THR A 130 -10.61 -16.35 6.08
CA THR A 130 -9.36 -16.87 5.52
C THR A 130 -8.15 -15.94 5.58
N ARG A 131 -8.33 -14.62 5.58
CA ARG A 131 -7.23 -13.65 5.65
C ARG A 131 -7.67 -12.33 6.29
N ARG A 132 -6.88 -11.79 7.23
CA ARG A 132 -7.08 -10.44 7.79
C ARG A 132 -6.73 -9.38 6.75
N GLY A 133 -7.53 -8.32 6.66
CA GLY A 133 -7.19 -7.13 5.88
C GLY A 133 -5.94 -6.47 6.44
N ALA A 134 -5.11 -5.93 5.54
CA ALA A 134 -3.91 -5.20 5.91
C ALA A 134 -3.69 -4.04 4.95
N ASN A 135 -3.15 -2.95 5.48
CA ASN A 135 -2.82 -1.76 4.73
C ASN A 135 -1.31 -1.48 4.77
N MET A 136 -0.81 -0.86 3.72
CA MET A 136 0.48 -0.19 3.68
C MET A 136 0.25 1.30 3.53
N GLY A 137 0.84 2.12 4.40
CA GLY A 137 0.83 3.57 4.33
C GLY A 137 2.23 4.12 4.04
N ILE A 138 2.34 5.01 3.06
CA ILE A 138 3.60 5.67 2.74
C ILE A 138 3.42 7.18 2.87
N LEU A 139 4.37 7.84 3.55
CA LEU A 139 4.48 9.29 3.59
C LEU A 139 5.89 9.72 3.14
N HIS A 140 5.96 10.77 2.32
CA HIS A 140 7.25 11.30 1.87
C HIS A 140 7.93 12.08 2.99
N TYR A 141 9.26 11.99 3.11
CA TYR A 141 10.02 12.62 4.18
C TYR A 141 9.84 14.16 4.25
N THR A 142 9.53 14.80 3.12
CA THR A 142 9.28 16.26 3.07
C THR A 142 7.88 16.66 3.56
N HIS A 143 7.00 15.70 3.86
CA HIS A 143 5.67 16.05 4.34
C HIS A 143 5.71 16.69 5.73
N PRO A 144 4.95 17.78 5.99
CA PRO A 144 5.00 18.47 7.28
C PRO A 144 4.65 17.62 8.51
N GLU A 145 3.83 16.57 8.32
CA GLU A 145 3.44 15.62 9.38
C GLU A 145 4.41 14.43 9.53
N ILE A 146 5.63 14.50 8.96
CA ILE A 146 6.51 13.34 8.90
C ILE A 146 6.94 12.81 10.27
N LYS A 147 7.23 13.70 11.24
CA LYS A 147 7.61 13.27 12.59
C LYS A 147 6.46 12.56 13.30
N ASP A 148 5.25 13.11 13.21
CA ASP A 148 4.06 12.49 13.79
C ASP A 148 3.78 11.13 13.13
N PHE A 149 3.99 11.02 11.81
CA PHE A 149 3.87 9.76 11.08
C PHE A 149 4.86 8.69 11.56
N ILE A 150 6.11 9.05 11.83
CA ILE A 150 7.13 8.12 12.30
C ILE A 150 6.77 7.56 13.69
N ILE A 151 6.32 8.42 14.61
CA ILE A 151 6.04 8.03 15.99
C ILE A 151 4.62 7.50 16.22
N MET A 152 3.70 7.59 15.26
CA MET A 152 2.28 7.30 15.48
C MET A 152 2.01 5.88 15.98
N LYS A 153 2.87 4.92 15.66
CA LYS A 153 2.72 3.52 16.07
C LYS A 153 3.32 3.21 17.46
N THR A 154 3.96 4.17 18.10
CA THR A 154 4.43 3.99 19.50
C THR A 154 3.28 3.95 20.50
N THR A 155 2.11 4.47 20.11
CA THR A 155 0.89 4.38 20.92
C THR A 155 0.12 3.11 20.56
N PRO A 156 -0.09 2.17 21.51
CA PRO A 156 -0.90 0.98 21.28
C PRO A 156 -2.32 1.33 20.83
N GLY A 157 -2.88 0.55 19.89
CA GLY A 157 -4.23 0.78 19.35
C GLY A 157 -4.31 1.78 18.21
N VAL A 158 -3.20 2.42 17.83
CA VAL A 158 -3.17 3.39 16.74
C VAL A 158 -2.75 2.72 15.44
N LEU A 159 -3.60 2.81 14.41
CA LEU A 159 -3.35 2.32 13.05
C LEU A 159 -2.81 0.87 13.01
N GLU A 160 -3.41 -0.03 13.78
CA GLU A 160 -2.93 -1.41 13.94
C GLU A 160 -2.97 -2.22 12.64
N ASN A 161 -3.86 -1.86 11.70
CA ASN A 161 -3.97 -2.51 10.41
C ASN A 161 -3.03 -1.93 9.35
N PHE A 162 -2.17 -0.98 9.72
CA PHE A 162 -1.17 -0.39 8.83
C PHE A 162 0.24 -0.88 9.13
N ASN A 163 0.94 -1.32 8.10
CA ASN A 163 2.39 -1.19 8.01
C ASN A 163 2.70 0.20 7.43
N VAL A 164 3.78 0.82 7.87
CA VAL A 164 4.12 2.17 7.45
C VAL A 164 5.54 2.26 6.94
N SER A 165 5.77 3.13 5.97
CA SER A 165 7.10 3.39 5.41
C SER A 165 7.25 4.88 5.09
N VAL A 166 8.44 5.41 5.31
CA VAL A 166 8.83 6.73 4.86
C VAL A 166 9.43 6.62 3.47
N ALA A 167 8.89 7.38 2.51
CA ALA A 167 9.51 7.48 1.19
C ALA A 167 10.68 8.46 1.28
N ILE A 168 11.87 7.99 0.94
CA ILE A 168 13.12 8.77 0.90
C ILE A 168 13.73 8.73 -0.49
N ASP A 169 14.55 9.74 -0.80
CA ASP A 169 15.30 9.86 -2.05
C ASP A 169 16.81 10.10 -1.79
N ALA A 170 17.56 10.24 -2.88
CA ALA A 170 19.00 10.52 -2.78
C ALA A 170 19.31 11.86 -2.09
N GLN A 171 18.41 12.85 -2.17
CA GLN A 171 18.60 14.13 -1.52
C GLN A 171 18.56 13.99 -0.01
N PHE A 172 17.56 13.23 0.51
CA PHE A 172 17.47 12.94 1.94
C PHE A 172 18.72 12.19 2.44
N VAL A 173 19.15 11.15 1.72
CA VAL A 173 20.34 10.37 2.11
C VAL A 173 21.61 11.25 2.13
N ASN A 174 21.75 12.15 1.17
CA ASN A 174 22.88 13.08 1.14
C ASN A 174 22.79 14.10 2.29
N ALA A 175 21.61 14.61 2.61
CA ALA A 175 21.41 15.50 3.74
C ALA A 175 21.72 14.82 5.09
N VAL A 176 21.36 13.54 5.25
CA VAL A 176 21.73 12.74 6.43
C VAL A 176 23.24 12.61 6.55
N LYS A 177 23.95 12.31 5.46
CA LYS A 177 25.43 12.19 5.45
C LYS A 177 26.13 13.49 5.76
N ALA A 178 25.57 14.61 5.30
CA ALA A 178 26.13 15.95 5.48
C ALA A 178 25.70 16.63 6.80
N ASP A 179 24.89 15.97 7.62
CA ASP A 179 24.25 16.55 8.81
C ASP A 179 23.51 17.87 8.49
N ALA A 180 22.86 17.91 7.34
CA ALA A 180 22.19 19.07 6.81
C ALA A 180 20.69 19.08 7.13
N GLU A 181 20.07 20.26 6.95
CA GLU A 181 18.62 20.41 6.99
C GLU A 181 18.00 20.18 5.60
N TYR A 182 16.71 19.84 5.61
CA TYR A 182 15.87 19.79 4.42
C TYR A 182 14.54 20.52 4.65
N ASP A 183 13.89 20.93 3.58
CA ASP A 183 12.61 21.65 3.64
C ASP A 183 11.43 20.71 3.80
N LEU A 184 10.49 21.09 4.69
CA LEU A 184 9.15 20.53 4.72
C LEU A 184 8.29 21.25 3.70
N ILE A 185 7.67 20.50 2.82
CA ILE A 185 6.93 21.03 1.66
C ILE A 185 5.44 20.85 1.85
N ASN A 186 4.67 21.95 1.74
CA ASN A 186 3.21 21.85 1.69
C ASN A 186 2.79 21.13 0.40
N PRO A 187 2.12 19.97 0.49
CA PRO A 187 1.78 19.16 -0.69
C PRO A 187 0.85 19.87 -1.69
N ARG A 188 0.08 20.86 -1.23
CA ARG A 188 -0.88 21.61 -2.05
C ARG A 188 -0.24 22.79 -2.78
N THR A 189 0.67 23.52 -2.13
CA THR A 189 1.27 24.75 -2.71
C THR A 189 2.66 24.51 -3.29
N GLY A 190 3.36 23.47 -2.86
CA GLY A 190 4.76 23.22 -3.19
C GLY A 190 5.75 24.12 -2.44
N GLU A 191 5.27 24.96 -1.51
CA GLU A 191 6.10 25.89 -0.77
C GLU A 191 6.70 25.24 0.47
N SER A 192 7.90 25.71 0.86
CA SER A 192 8.52 25.34 2.14
C SER A 192 7.74 25.95 3.30
N VAL A 193 7.35 25.11 4.26
CA VAL A 193 6.63 25.53 5.49
C VAL A 193 7.46 25.32 6.75
N GLY A 194 8.70 24.88 6.60
CA GLY A 194 9.61 24.67 7.71
C GLY A 194 10.82 23.84 7.30
N LYS A 195 11.72 23.58 8.23
CA LYS A 195 12.91 22.76 8.01
C LYS A 195 13.06 21.71 9.11
N GLN A 196 13.72 20.62 8.77
CA GLN A 196 14.10 19.57 9.70
C GLN A 196 15.54 19.13 9.47
N LYS A 197 16.23 18.76 10.53
CA LYS A 197 17.54 18.10 10.43
C LYS A 197 17.35 16.66 9.92
N ALA A 198 18.00 16.34 8.81
CA ALA A 198 17.86 15.02 8.18
C ALA A 198 18.34 13.89 9.09
N ARG A 199 19.43 14.10 9.86
CA ARG A 199 19.96 13.14 10.81
C ARG A 199 18.96 12.81 11.91
N GLU A 200 18.34 13.81 12.51
CA GLU A 200 17.35 13.59 13.58
C GLU A 200 16.15 12.77 13.09
N VAL A 201 15.65 13.07 11.89
CA VAL A 201 14.52 12.34 11.31
C VAL A 201 14.92 10.91 10.95
N PHE A 202 16.14 10.71 10.46
CA PHE A 202 16.68 9.38 10.18
C PHE A 202 16.81 8.54 11.45
N ASP A 203 17.42 9.10 12.50
CA ASP A 203 17.60 8.40 13.79
C ASP A 203 16.23 8.05 14.40
N MET A 204 15.25 8.98 14.33
CA MET A 204 13.87 8.71 14.75
C MET A 204 13.25 7.54 13.97
N MET A 205 13.49 7.41 12.65
CA MET A 205 13.01 6.25 11.87
C MET A 205 13.66 4.95 12.35
N VAL A 206 14.98 4.97 12.61
CA VAL A 206 15.72 3.80 13.11
C VAL A 206 15.20 3.36 14.47
N ASP A 207 15.07 4.30 15.40
CA ASP A 207 14.61 4.03 16.79
C ASP A 207 13.18 3.46 16.82
N ASN A 208 12.31 3.91 15.91
CA ASN A 208 10.92 3.43 15.84
C ASN A 208 10.75 2.16 14.99
N ALA A 209 11.75 1.79 14.17
CA ALA A 209 11.74 0.54 13.43
C ALA A 209 12.27 -0.65 14.24
N TRP A 210 13.10 -0.37 15.23
CA TRP A 210 13.66 -1.37 16.16
C TRP A 210 12.66 -1.75 17.24
#